data_e2524cfcc7ed664cf620740860901754
#
_entry.id   e2524cfcc7ed664cf620740860901754
#
_cell.length_a   1.000
_cell.length_b   1.000
_cell.length_c   1.000
_cell.angle_alpha   90.00
_cell.angle_beta   90.00
_cell.angle_gamma   90.00
#
_symmetry.space_group_name_H-M   'P 1'
#
loop_
_entity.id
_entity.type
_entity.pdbx_description
1 polymer ?
#
loop_
_entity_poly.entity_id
_entity_poly.type
_entity_poly.pdbx_seq_one_letter_code
_entity_poly.pdbx_strand_id
1 'polypeptide(L)'
;MTYNELKSEENKYVMNTYGRFPIALDHGKGATLWDVEGKKYIDLASGIGVNCLGYDNPIIVNAITEQAHKIMHASNLFTTEPMVQVAKKLVEKTHLNGKVFFANSGAESNEGAIKLARKYSFDKYGEGRYKIVTLINSFHGRTVTTLKATGQDRFHNYFFPFTEGFDYAVANDFDDVRCKVDDMTCAIMMELVQGEGGVLPLDPAFVKQVEALCREKDLLLIIDEVQTGIGRTGSLFAFQQYGIRPDVVTMAKGLGGGVPIGAVLAADTCCNVLTPGTHATTFGGTPMVCAAANAVLDNVGDPKFLHEVKQKGEYLKNGILALGKDSIHGVRGMGLMLGIIVDEGKHSAYANKLIENGVLAITAGKNAVRLLPPLVISKDEALSVMAKVF
;
A
#
# COMPACT_ATOMS: atom_id res chain seq x y z
N MET A 1 19.41 -22.89 12.54
CA MET A 1 19.05 -22.38 13.88
C MET A 1 17.58 -22.67 14.12
N THR A 2 17.23 -23.10 15.34
CA THR A 2 15.83 -23.24 15.78
C THR A 2 15.20 -21.87 16.00
N TYR A 3 13.87 -21.82 16.13
CA TYR A 3 13.17 -20.57 16.49
C TYR A 3 13.72 -19.96 17.79
N ASN A 4 13.97 -20.78 18.82
CA ASN A 4 14.45 -20.28 20.12
C ASN A 4 15.86 -19.67 20.04
N GLU A 5 16.75 -20.26 19.25
CA GLU A 5 18.09 -19.71 19.01
C GLU A 5 18.01 -18.38 18.26
N LEU A 6 17.22 -18.30 17.17
CA LEU A 6 17.00 -17.08 16.42
C LEU A 6 16.37 -15.98 17.29
N LYS A 7 15.38 -16.34 18.12
CA LYS A 7 14.72 -15.38 19.02
C LYS A 7 15.66 -14.84 20.10
N SER A 8 16.56 -15.70 20.60
CA SER A 8 17.60 -15.28 21.55
C SER A 8 18.54 -14.25 20.93
N GLU A 9 19.01 -14.50 19.71
CA GLU A 9 19.90 -13.59 19.00
C GLU A 9 19.17 -12.29 18.59
N GLU A 10 17.94 -12.39 18.12
CA GLU A 10 17.11 -11.22 17.82
C GLU A 10 16.98 -10.29 19.03
N ASN A 11 16.69 -10.84 20.20
CA ASN A 11 16.53 -10.05 21.43
C ASN A 11 17.83 -9.31 21.85
N LYS A 12 19.00 -9.83 21.44
CA LYS A 12 20.30 -9.16 21.71
C LYS A 12 20.63 -8.03 20.73
N TYR A 13 20.28 -8.22 19.44
CA TYR A 13 20.85 -7.38 18.37
C TYR A 13 19.83 -6.57 17.59
N VAL A 14 18.53 -6.87 17.68
CA VAL A 14 17.48 -6.18 16.93
C VAL A 14 16.60 -5.37 17.88
N MET A 15 16.37 -4.08 17.58
CA MET A 15 15.46 -3.26 18.38
C MET A 15 14.06 -3.87 18.40
N ASN A 16 13.48 -3.96 19.59
CA ASN A 16 12.15 -4.54 19.80
C ASN A 16 11.03 -3.54 19.44
N THR A 17 10.94 -3.15 18.18
CA THR A 17 9.93 -2.24 17.65
C THR A 17 8.67 -2.95 17.13
N TYR A 18 8.68 -4.27 17.07
CA TYR A 18 7.59 -5.09 16.53
C TYR A 18 7.15 -6.19 17.52
N GLY A 19 5.84 -6.35 17.70
CA GLY A 19 5.28 -7.55 18.31
C GLY A 19 5.26 -8.71 17.30
N ARG A 20 6.37 -9.47 17.20
CA ARG A 20 6.50 -10.57 16.25
C ARG A 20 5.72 -11.80 16.70
N PHE A 21 5.07 -12.46 15.76
CA PHE A 21 4.53 -13.80 15.99
C PHE A 21 5.66 -14.81 16.28
N PRO A 22 5.40 -15.88 17.05
CA PRO A 22 6.42 -16.87 17.42
C PRO A 22 6.73 -17.84 16.26
N ILE A 23 7.14 -17.29 15.12
CA ILE A 23 7.44 -18.02 13.89
C ILE A 23 8.73 -17.47 13.29
N ALA A 24 9.66 -18.35 12.93
CA ALA A 24 10.85 -18.00 12.16
C ALA A 24 10.71 -18.54 10.74
N LEU A 25 10.33 -17.68 9.80
CA LEU A 25 10.17 -18.05 8.39
C LEU A 25 11.54 -18.30 7.74
N ASP A 26 11.59 -19.32 6.88
CA ASP A 26 12.81 -19.73 6.16
C ASP A 26 12.67 -19.48 4.66
N HIS A 27 11.71 -20.13 4.00
CA HIS A 27 11.50 -20.01 2.55
C HIS A 27 10.02 -20.00 2.18
N GLY A 28 9.74 -19.74 0.90
CA GLY A 28 8.36 -19.71 0.39
C GLY A 28 8.26 -20.08 -1.07
N LYS A 29 7.06 -20.48 -1.51
CA LYS A 29 6.71 -20.72 -2.90
C LYS A 29 5.24 -20.39 -3.16
N GLY A 30 4.96 -19.56 -4.16
CA GLY A 30 3.59 -19.10 -4.42
C GLY A 30 2.99 -18.38 -3.22
N ALA A 31 1.87 -18.86 -2.69
CA ALA A 31 1.24 -18.34 -1.47
C ALA A 31 1.58 -19.16 -0.21
N THR A 32 2.57 -20.04 -0.26
CA THR A 32 2.95 -20.89 0.86
C THR A 32 4.31 -20.48 1.41
N LEU A 33 4.43 -20.48 2.75
CA LEU A 33 5.67 -20.26 3.49
C LEU A 33 5.95 -21.47 4.38
N TRP A 34 7.22 -21.67 4.68
CA TRP A 34 7.72 -22.65 5.66
C TRP A 34 8.58 -21.94 6.69
N ASP A 35 8.45 -22.38 7.93
CA ASP A 35 9.36 -21.96 8.99
C ASP A 35 10.61 -22.85 9.08
N VAL A 36 11.56 -22.43 9.90
CA VAL A 36 12.83 -23.17 10.14
C VAL A 36 12.63 -24.57 10.72
N GLU A 37 11.45 -24.91 11.21
CA GLU A 37 11.11 -26.22 11.73
C GLU A 37 10.33 -27.06 10.71
N GLY A 38 10.13 -26.52 9.49
CA GLY A 38 9.46 -27.17 8.37
C GLY A 38 7.92 -27.12 8.42
N LYS A 39 7.32 -26.39 9.36
CA LYS A 39 5.87 -26.19 9.40
C LYS A 39 5.43 -25.29 8.25
N LYS A 40 4.37 -25.73 7.57
CA LYS A 40 3.78 -25.06 6.40
C LYS A 40 2.70 -24.06 6.81
N TYR A 41 2.70 -22.91 6.16
CA TYR A 41 1.68 -21.87 6.31
C TYR A 41 1.17 -21.40 4.94
N ILE A 42 -0.14 -21.12 4.85
CA ILE A 42 -0.71 -20.35 3.75
C ILE A 42 -0.62 -18.88 4.13
N ASP A 43 0.01 -18.07 3.28
CA ASP A 43 0.23 -16.66 3.56
C ASP A 43 -0.92 -15.80 3.04
N LEU A 44 -1.69 -15.23 3.96
CA LEU A 44 -2.70 -14.22 3.69
C LEU A 44 -2.27 -12.81 4.16
N ALA A 45 -0.99 -12.62 4.42
CA ALA A 45 -0.41 -11.31 4.76
C ALA A 45 0.47 -10.74 3.64
N SER A 46 1.16 -11.61 2.88
CA SER A 46 2.11 -11.30 1.80
C SER A 46 3.06 -10.14 2.11
N GLY A 47 3.61 -10.11 3.35
CA GLY A 47 4.46 -8.99 3.79
C GLY A 47 3.71 -7.65 3.87
N ILE A 48 2.43 -7.68 4.26
CA ILE A 48 1.49 -6.54 4.24
C ILE A 48 1.19 -6.08 2.81
N GLY A 49 0.87 -7.02 1.92
CA GLY A 49 0.49 -6.77 0.52
C GLY A 49 1.67 -6.48 -0.42
N VAL A 50 2.89 -6.89 -0.05
CA VAL A 50 4.11 -6.64 -0.84
C VAL A 50 4.34 -7.74 -1.88
N ASN A 51 4.29 -9.02 -1.48
CA ASN A 51 4.60 -10.16 -2.35
C ASN A 51 3.41 -10.49 -3.27
N CYS A 52 3.08 -9.57 -4.19
CA CYS A 52 1.90 -9.69 -5.04
C CYS A 52 1.95 -10.90 -5.98
N LEU A 53 3.11 -11.27 -6.50
CA LEU A 53 3.33 -12.46 -7.33
C LEU A 53 3.79 -13.69 -6.54
N GLY A 54 3.72 -13.63 -5.20
CA GLY A 54 4.10 -14.74 -4.32
C GLY A 54 5.61 -14.90 -4.18
N TYR A 55 5.98 -15.97 -3.48
CA TYR A 55 7.36 -16.31 -3.15
C TYR A 55 8.00 -17.18 -4.24
N ASP A 56 9.33 -17.10 -4.39
CA ASP A 56 10.12 -17.85 -5.37
C ASP A 56 9.51 -17.77 -6.79
N ASN A 57 9.04 -16.59 -7.17
CA ASN A 57 8.48 -16.37 -8.49
C ASN A 57 9.63 -16.18 -9.50
N PRO A 58 9.78 -17.09 -10.49
CA PRO A 58 10.89 -17.06 -11.42
C PRO A 58 10.97 -15.78 -12.25
N ILE A 59 9.84 -15.13 -12.51
CA ILE A 59 9.78 -13.88 -13.27
C ILE A 59 10.51 -12.76 -12.52
N ILE A 60 10.27 -12.62 -11.21
CA ILE A 60 10.93 -11.62 -10.37
C ILE A 60 12.39 -12.03 -10.11
N VAL A 61 12.62 -13.29 -9.72
CA VAL A 61 13.95 -13.79 -9.38
C VAL A 61 14.90 -13.63 -10.56
N ASN A 62 14.49 -14.02 -11.78
CA ASN A 62 15.29 -13.88 -12.99
C ASN A 62 15.57 -12.42 -13.31
N ALA A 63 14.55 -11.54 -13.27
CA ALA A 63 14.72 -10.11 -13.55
C ALA A 63 15.74 -9.46 -12.61
N ILE A 64 15.69 -9.79 -11.31
CA ILE A 64 16.67 -9.31 -10.32
C ILE A 64 18.06 -9.86 -10.62
N THR A 65 18.17 -11.16 -10.85
CA THR A 65 19.48 -11.86 -11.08
C THR A 65 20.14 -11.31 -12.34
N GLU A 66 19.42 -11.21 -13.45
CA GLU A 66 19.96 -10.66 -14.70
C GLU A 66 20.41 -9.21 -14.54
N GLN A 67 19.62 -8.39 -13.85
CA GLN A 67 19.99 -6.99 -13.65
C GLN A 67 21.14 -6.83 -12.65
N ALA A 68 21.23 -7.69 -11.64
CA ALA A 68 22.35 -7.69 -10.69
C ALA A 68 23.69 -7.97 -11.36
N HIS A 69 23.73 -8.83 -12.40
CA HIS A 69 24.92 -9.07 -13.22
C HIS A 69 25.31 -7.89 -14.12
N LYS A 70 24.40 -6.94 -14.36
CA LYS A 70 24.67 -5.73 -15.15
C LYS A 70 25.09 -4.57 -14.25
N ILE A 71 24.12 -3.91 -13.63
CA ILE A 71 24.33 -2.77 -12.73
C ILE A 71 23.28 -2.86 -11.62
N MET A 72 23.71 -2.99 -10.38
CA MET A 72 22.81 -2.99 -9.23
C MET A 72 22.32 -1.57 -8.88
N HIS A 73 23.25 -0.59 -8.86
CA HIS A 73 23.00 0.81 -8.52
C HIS A 73 23.93 1.73 -9.31
N ALA A 74 23.42 2.87 -9.75
CA ALA A 74 24.18 3.83 -10.55
C ALA A 74 23.95 5.31 -10.16
N SER A 75 23.23 5.63 -9.08
CA SER A 75 22.78 7.00 -8.76
C SER A 75 21.78 7.58 -9.81
N ASN A 76 20.91 8.48 -9.37
CA ASN A 76 19.99 9.24 -10.21
C ASN A 76 20.66 10.36 -11.03
N LEU A 77 21.99 10.49 -10.94
CA LEU A 77 22.78 11.35 -11.82
C LEU A 77 22.97 10.76 -13.23
N PHE A 78 22.64 9.47 -13.40
CA PHE A 78 22.76 8.75 -14.66
C PHE A 78 21.44 8.10 -15.05
N THR A 79 21.10 8.12 -16.33
CA THR A 79 19.90 7.48 -16.85
C THR A 79 20.14 5.97 -16.97
N THR A 80 19.17 5.19 -16.54
CA THR A 80 19.17 3.73 -16.68
C THR A 80 17.89 3.24 -17.35
N GLU A 81 18.01 2.26 -18.23
CA GLU A 81 16.87 1.74 -19.00
C GLU A 81 15.74 1.18 -18.12
N PRO A 82 15.99 0.33 -17.08
CA PRO A 82 14.92 -0.23 -16.25
C PRO A 82 14.06 0.85 -15.59
N MET A 83 14.67 1.94 -15.11
CA MET A 83 13.95 3.06 -14.48
C MET A 83 13.01 3.76 -15.46
N VAL A 84 13.51 4.07 -16.67
CA VAL A 84 12.71 4.72 -17.72
C VAL A 84 11.53 3.85 -18.15
N GLN A 85 11.74 2.53 -18.27
CA GLN A 85 10.68 1.57 -18.62
C GLN A 85 9.58 1.51 -17.55
N VAL A 86 9.93 1.47 -16.26
CA VAL A 86 8.92 1.51 -15.17
C VAL A 86 8.14 2.81 -15.22
N ALA A 87 8.82 3.95 -15.34
CA ALA A 87 8.16 5.27 -15.42
C ALA A 87 7.18 5.32 -16.60
N LYS A 88 7.61 4.88 -17.79
CA LYS A 88 6.76 4.81 -18.98
C LYS A 88 5.52 3.95 -18.74
N LYS A 89 5.69 2.72 -18.24
CA LYS A 89 4.58 1.80 -17.97
C LYS A 89 3.57 2.40 -16.97
N LEU A 90 4.05 3.03 -15.90
CA LEU A 90 3.19 3.67 -14.91
C LEU A 90 2.37 4.81 -15.52
N VAL A 91 3.00 5.68 -16.31
CA VAL A 91 2.32 6.78 -16.98
C VAL A 91 1.27 6.27 -17.98
N GLU A 92 1.65 5.31 -18.84
CA GLU A 92 0.74 4.74 -19.85
C GLU A 92 -0.45 4.02 -19.22
N LYS A 93 -0.22 3.22 -18.18
CA LYS A 93 -1.28 2.43 -17.53
C LYS A 93 -2.21 3.26 -16.64
N THR A 94 -1.78 4.42 -16.18
CA THR A 94 -2.63 5.35 -15.40
C THR A 94 -3.41 6.33 -16.26
N HIS A 95 -2.96 6.58 -17.50
CA HIS A 95 -3.51 7.60 -18.42
C HIS A 95 -3.47 9.03 -17.83
N LEU A 96 -2.52 9.32 -16.95
CA LEU A 96 -2.41 10.64 -16.30
C LEU A 96 -1.49 11.63 -17.05
N ASN A 97 -0.81 11.16 -18.13
CA ASN A 97 0.10 11.97 -18.96
C ASN A 97 1.17 12.72 -18.17
N GLY A 98 1.70 12.08 -17.12
CA GLY A 98 2.53 12.71 -16.12
C GLY A 98 3.99 12.25 -16.13
N LYS A 99 4.64 12.41 -14.97
CA LYS A 99 6.02 11.95 -14.71
C LYS A 99 6.11 11.25 -13.38
N VAL A 100 7.13 10.40 -13.21
CA VAL A 100 7.36 9.59 -12.02
C VAL A 100 8.65 10.02 -11.32
N PHE A 101 8.57 10.23 -10.01
CA PHE A 101 9.71 10.26 -9.10
C PHE A 101 9.76 8.93 -8.34
N PHE A 102 10.94 8.31 -8.25
CA PHE A 102 11.13 7.05 -7.54
C PHE A 102 11.68 7.28 -6.14
N ALA A 103 11.21 6.48 -5.20
CA ALA A 103 11.61 6.41 -3.80
C ALA A 103 11.86 4.95 -3.39
N ASN A 104 12.02 4.66 -2.09
CA ASN A 104 12.33 3.31 -1.61
C ASN A 104 11.19 2.69 -0.78
N SER A 105 10.22 3.47 -0.40
CA SER A 105 9.12 3.05 0.47
C SER A 105 7.86 3.88 0.22
N GLY A 106 6.71 3.41 0.76
CA GLY A 106 5.47 4.18 0.74
C GLY A 106 5.56 5.49 1.53
N ALA A 107 6.26 5.49 2.66
CA ALA A 107 6.48 6.69 3.45
C ALA A 107 7.26 7.76 2.66
N GLU A 108 8.34 7.36 1.98
CA GLU A 108 9.10 8.27 1.12
C GLU A 108 8.29 8.75 -0.08
N SER A 109 7.45 7.90 -0.66
CA SER A 109 6.53 8.30 -1.73
C SER A 109 5.55 9.36 -1.24
N ASN A 110 4.98 9.18 -0.05
CA ASN A 110 4.07 10.14 0.54
C ASN A 110 4.77 11.44 0.95
N GLU A 111 6.02 11.39 1.45
CA GLU A 111 6.85 12.60 1.64
C GLU A 111 7.04 13.37 0.32
N GLY A 112 7.34 12.67 -0.76
CA GLY A 112 7.46 13.24 -2.10
C GLY A 112 6.17 13.93 -2.56
N ALA A 113 5.02 13.29 -2.37
CA ALA A 113 3.70 13.83 -2.71
C ALA A 113 3.34 15.07 -1.87
N ILE A 114 3.61 15.05 -0.56
CA ILE A 114 3.41 16.18 0.36
C ILE A 114 4.28 17.38 -0.08
N LYS A 115 5.57 17.14 -0.35
CA LYS A 115 6.48 18.19 -0.84
C LYS A 115 6.03 18.76 -2.19
N LEU A 116 5.59 17.89 -3.10
CA LEU A 116 5.08 18.30 -4.41
C LEU A 116 3.86 19.20 -4.26
N ALA A 117 2.88 18.82 -3.43
CA ALA A 117 1.66 19.60 -3.22
C ALA A 117 1.96 20.98 -2.61
N ARG A 118 2.82 21.04 -1.60
CA ARG A 118 3.24 22.29 -0.98
C ARG A 118 3.99 23.19 -1.94
N LYS A 119 4.90 22.61 -2.75
CA LYS A 119 5.64 23.39 -3.75
C LYS A 119 4.75 23.86 -4.90
N TYR A 120 3.84 23.01 -5.40
CA TYR A 120 2.84 23.43 -6.39
C TYR A 120 2.06 24.66 -5.94
N SER A 121 1.58 24.60 -4.72
CA SER A 121 0.83 25.70 -4.12
C SER A 121 1.69 26.97 -3.95
N PHE A 122 2.91 26.82 -3.45
CA PHE A 122 3.84 27.93 -3.27
C PHE A 122 4.20 28.60 -4.59
N ASP A 123 4.52 27.82 -5.64
CA ASP A 123 4.87 28.34 -6.96
C ASP A 123 3.71 29.13 -7.59
N LYS A 124 2.46 28.76 -7.27
CA LYS A 124 1.27 29.36 -7.86
C LYS A 124 0.67 30.51 -7.05
N TYR A 125 0.71 30.43 -5.72
CA TYR A 125 0.01 31.32 -4.79
C TYR A 125 0.90 32.05 -3.81
N GLY A 126 2.19 31.69 -3.71
CA GLY A 126 3.10 32.21 -2.69
C GLY A 126 2.94 31.50 -1.34
N GLU A 127 3.37 32.17 -0.27
CA GLU A 127 3.33 31.64 1.08
C GLU A 127 1.89 31.51 1.64
N GLY A 128 1.73 30.64 2.66
CA GLY A 128 0.50 30.53 3.46
C GLY A 128 -0.44 29.40 3.05
N ARG A 129 -0.32 28.83 1.84
CA ARG A 129 -1.20 27.77 1.34
C ARG A 129 -0.45 26.43 1.29
N TYR A 130 -0.38 25.71 2.41
CA TYR A 130 0.43 24.50 2.60
C TYR A 130 -0.29 23.37 3.33
N LYS A 131 -1.54 23.58 3.79
CA LYS A 131 -2.32 22.61 4.55
C LYS A 131 -2.79 21.47 3.65
N ILE A 132 -2.71 20.24 4.18
CA ILE A 132 -3.21 19.03 3.53
C ILE A 132 -4.28 18.41 4.43
N VAL A 133 -5.46 18.17 3.89
CA VAL A 133 -6.51 17.42 4.57
C VAL A 133 -6.33 15.94 4.30
N THR A 134 -6.27 15.14 5.37
CA THR A 134 -6.26 13.67 5.31
C THR A 134 -7.51 13.11 6.00
N LEU A 135 -7.69 11.79 5.99
CA LEU A 135 -8.86 11.18 6.59
C LEU A 135 -8.54 10.52 7.94
N ILE A 136 -9.46 10.62 8.90
CA ILE A 136 -9.42 9.83 10.14
C ILE A 136 -9.34 8.34 9.79
N ASN A 137 -8.56 7.56 10.55
CA ASN A 137 -8.19 6.17 10.32
C ASN A 137 -7.27 5.91 9.12
N SER A 138 -6.77 6.95 8.43
CA SER A 138 -5.77 6.76 7.37
C SER A 138 -4.41 6.31 7.92
N PHE A 139 -3.57 5.79 7.02
CA PHE A 139 -2.18 5.45 7.32
C PHE A 139 -1.28 5.80 6.13
N HIS A 140 -0.40 6.80 6.30
CA HIS A 140 0.45 7.32 5.23
C HIS A 140 1.96 7.10 5.45
N GLY A 141 2.36 6.55 6.60
CA GLY A 141 3.77 6.20 6.84
C GLY A 141 4.25 6.42 8.27
N ARG A 142 5.57 6.25 8.48
CA ARG A 142 6.24 6.33 9.78
C ARG A 142 7.38 7.35 9.85
N THR A 143 7.63 8.13 8.79
CA THR A 143 8.47 9.32 8.87
C THR A 143 7.74 10.41 9.68
N VAL A 144 8.43 11.40 10.21
CA VAL A 144 7.81 12.41 11.09
C VAL A 144 6.64 13.13 10.39
N THR A 145 6.80 13.48 9.09
CA THR A 145 5.73 14.15 8.33
C THR A 145 4.60 13.20 7.97
N THR A 146 4.89 12.01 7.43
CA THR A 146 3.84 11.04 7.07
C THR A 146 3.14 10.45 8.30
N LEU A 147 3.83 10.41 9.45
CA LEU A 147 3.22 10.04 10.72
C LEU A 147 2.19 11.11 11.13
N LYS A 148 2.51 12.40 10.97
CA LYS A 148 1.56 13.49 11.20
C LYS A 148 0.42 13.49 10.17
N ALA A 149 0.66 13.13 8.92
CA ALA A 149 -0.39 12.97 7.91
C ALA A 149 -1.35 11.79 8.21
N THR A 150 -0.91 10.80 8.98
CA THR A 150 -1.70 9.63 9.38
C THR A 150 -2.80 10.02 10.37
N GLY A 151 -4.07 9.82 10.00
CA GLY A 151 -5.25 10.21 10.79
C GLY A 151 -5.56 9.27 11.96
N GLN A 152 -4.56 8.90 12.77
CA GLN A 152 -4.71 8.00 13.91
C GLN A 152 -3.94 8.55 15.12
N ASP A 153 -4.65 9.12 16.09
CA ASP A 153 -4.08 9.78 17.27
C ASP A 153 -3.10 8.90 18.06
N ARG A 154 -3.31 7.57 18.06
CA ARG A 154 -2.41 6.61 18.74
C ARG A 154 -0.97 6.68 18.24
N PHE A 155 -0.72 7.25 17.08
CA PHE A 155 0.62 7.42 16.51
C PHE A 155 1.21 8.82 16.74
N HIS A 156 0.41 9.79 17.20
CA HIS A 156 0.83 11.16 17.43
C HIS A 156 1.39 11.38 18.84
N ASN A 157 2.28 10.47 19.28
CA ASN A 157 2.93 10.51 20.58
C ASN A 157 4.43 10.57 20.42
N TYR A 158 5.15 11.11 21.41
CA TYR A 158 6.61 11.05 21.59
C TYR A 158 7.48 11.83 20.60
N PHE A 159 7.08 12.04 19.35
CA PHE A 159 7.95 12.52 18.26
C PHE A 159 7.77 14.02 17.97
N PHE A 160 7.46 14.80 18.99
CA PHE A 160 7.29 16.25 18.88
C PHE A 160 8.63 16.98 18.67
N PRO A 161 8.65 18.12 17.92
CA PRO A 161 7.52 18.72 17.24
C PRO A 161 7.20 18.01 15.92
N PHE A 162 5.91 17.86 15.59
CA PHE A 162 5.48 17.35 14.28
C PHE A 162 5.49 18.46 13.23
N THR A 163 5.58 18.05 11.96
CA THR A 163 5.37 18.93 10.82
C THR A 163 3.95 19.51 10.84
N GLU A 164 3.82 20.82 10.77
CA GLU A 164 2.53 21.53 10.74
C GLU A 164 1.80 21.38 9.39
N GLY A 165 0.52 21.78 9.37
CA GLY A 165 -0.30 21.88 8.16
C GLY A 165 -0.97 20.56 7.78
N PHE A 166 -1.49 19.82 8.75
CA PHE A 166 -2.37 18.68 8.54
C PHE A 166 -3.67 18.83 9.33
N ASP A 167 -4.78 18.54 8.66
CA ASP A 167 -6.11 18.46 9.25
C ASP A 167 -6.76 17.12 8.88
N TYR A 168 -7.71 16.64 9.69
CA TYR A 168 -8.28 15.30 9.54
C TYR A 168 -9.79 15.38 9.40
N ALA A 169 -10.34 14.81 8.33
CA ALA A 169 -11.76 14.72 8.09
C ALA A 169 -12.28 13.29 8.29
N VAL A 170 -13.54 13.17 8.65
CA VAL A 170 -14.24 11.88 8.78
C VAL A 170 -14.41 11.25 7.39
N ALA A 171 -13.99 10.02 7.23
CA ALA A 171 -14.16 9.28 5.98
C ALA A 171 -15.67 9.10 5.66
N ASN A 172 -16.04 9.29 4.39
CA ASN A 172 -17.42 9.26 3.90
C ASN A 172 -18.35 10.35 4.45
N ASP A 173 -17.80 11.39 5.05
CA ASP A 173 -18.51 12.61 5.45
C ASP A 173 -17.97 13.80 4.63
N PHE A 174 -18.68 14.12 3.53
CA PHE A 174 -18.25 15.19 2.62
C PHE A 174 -18.37 16.57 3.26
N ASP A 175 -19.36 16.78 4.12
CA ASP A 175 -19.54 18.08 4.80
C ASP A 175 -18.40 18.35 5.77
N ASP A 176 -17.89 17.32 6.47
CA ASP A 176 -16.70 17.46 7.31
C ASP A 176 -15.45 17.77 6.48
N VAL A 177 -15.23 17.07 5.33
CA VAL A 177 -14.13 17.42 4.41
C VAL A 177 -14.23 18.88 3.98
N ARG A 178 -15.42 19.33 3.57
CA ARG A 178 -15.66 20.72 3.12
C ARG A 178 -15.36 21.75 4.22
N CYS A 179 -15.73 21.45 5.46
CA CYS A 179 -15.44 22.31 6.61
C CYS A 179 -13.95 22.39 6.96
N LYS A 180 -13.15 21.36 6.65
CA LYS A 180 -11.69 21.34 6.88
C LYS A 180 -10.91 22.08 5.79
N VAL A 181 -11.48 22.25 4.62
CA VAL A 181 -10.86 22.97 3.50
C VAL A 181 -11.04 24.48 3.69
N ASP A 182 -9.93 25.21 3.71
CA ASP A 182 -9.86 26.68 3.82
C ASP A 182 -8.80 27.26 2.86
N ASP A 183 -8.55 28.55 2.95
CA ASP A 183 -7.61 29.26 2.06
C ASP A 183 -6.15 28.82 2.24
N MET A 184 -5.81 28.16 3.36
CA MET A 184 -4.48 27.56 3.57
C MET A 184 -4.34 26.15 2.95
N THR A 185 -5.43 25.56 2.47
CA THR A 185 -5.43 24.19 1.99
C THR A 185 -4.83 24.10 0.58
N CYS A 186 -3.87 23.21 0.35
CA CYS A 186 -3.24 22.96 -0.94
C CYS A 186 -3.58 21.59 -1.55
N ALA A 187 -4.00 20.61 -0.74
CA ALA A 187 -4.30 19.27 -1.21
C ALA A 187 -5.27 18.53 -0.28
N ILE A 188 -5.92 17.50 -0.83
CA ILE A 188 -6.59 16.43 -0.07
C ILE A 188 -5.87 15.13 -0.40
N MET A 189 -5.51 14.35 0.64
CA MET A 189 -4.82 13.08 0.52
C MET A 189 -5.62 11.96 1.17
N MET A 190 -5.85 10.84 0.44
CA MET A 190 -6.64 9.73 0.95
C MET A 190 -6.25 8.38 0.34
N GLU A 191 -6.50 7.30 1.10
CA GLU A 191 -6.57 5.92 0.63
C GLU A 191 -8.00 5.63 0.16
N LEU A 192 -8.20 4.97 -0.96
CA LEU A 192 -9.55 4.57 -1.42
C LEU A 192 -10.10 3.35 -0.68
N VAL A 193 -9.21 2.57 -0.07
CA VAL A 193 -9.54 1.58 0.97
C VAL A 193 -8.55 1.79 2.11
N GLN A 194 -9.02 2.25 3.26
CA GLN A 194 -8.16 2.48 4.43
C GLN A 194 -7.69 1.13 5.00
N GLY A 195 -6.47 0.74 4.66
CA GLY A 195 -5.94 -0.59 4.97
C GLY A 195 -5.72 -0.83 6.47
N GLU A 196 -4.99 0.07 7.12
CA GLU A 196 -4.68 -0.01 8.56
C GLU A 196 -5.88 0.37 9.43
N GLY A 197 -6.76 1.23 8.93
CA GLY A 197 -7.99 1.67 9.63
C GLY A 197 -9.04 0.56 9.78
N GLY A 198 -8.87 -0.59 9.09
CA GLY A 198 -9.78 -1.73 9.20
C GLY A 198 -10.31 -2.27 7.88
N VAL A 199 -9.61 -2.06 6.77
CA VAL A 199 -10.05 -2.40 5.40
C VAL A 199 -11.38 -1.73 5.07
N LEU A 200 -11.39 -0.40 5.10
CA LEU A 200 -12.59 0.44 4.94
C LEU A 200 -12.63 1.06 3.52
N PRO A 201 -13.39 0.49 2.56
CA PRO A 201 -13.60 1.14 1.27
C PRO A 201 -14.34 2.48 1.45
N LEU A 202 -13.92 3.50 0.72
CA LEU A 202 -14.65 4.76 0.64
C LEU A 202 -15.86 4.63 -0.28
N ASP A 203 -16.90 5.40 0.01
CA ASP A 203 -18.08 5.48 -0.86
C ASP A 203 -17.72 6.18 -2.19
N PRO A 204 -18.08 5.60 -3.36
CA PRO A 204 -17.78 6.22 -4.64
C PRO A 204 -18.38 7.62 -4.82
N ALA A 205 -19.56 7.90 -4.27
CA ALA A 205 -20.17 9.23 -4.35
C ALA A 205 -19.37 10.24 -3.52
N PHE A 206 -18.94 9.87 -2.31
CA PHE A 206 -18.04 10.68 -1.50
C PHE A 206 -16.73 11.01 -2.23
N VAL A 207 -16.09 10.01 -2.83
CA VAL A 207 -14.83 10.20 -3.55
C VAL A 207 -15.00 11.15 -4.75
N LYS A 208 -16.13 11.05 -5.46
CA LYS A 208 -16.47 11.97 -6.56
C LYS A 208 -16.72 13.40 -6.08
N GLN A 209 -17.36 13.57 -4.92
CA GLN A 209 -17.57 14.90 -4.32
C GLN A 209 -16.23 15.53 -3.90
N VAL A 210 -15.31 14.73 -3.33
CA VAL A 210 -13.96 15.21 -2.99
C VAL A 210 -13.18 15.60 -4.24
N GLU A 211 -13.22 14.80 -5.31
CA GLU A 211 -12.61 15.16 -6.59
C GLU A 211 -13.15 16.50 -7.13
N ALA A 212 -14.47 16.68 -7.12
CA ALA A 212 -15.10 17.92 -7.58
C ALA A 212 -14.66 19.12 -6.73
N LEU A 213 -14.61 18.99 -5.41
CA LEU A 213 -14.12 20.03 -4.50
C LEU A 213 -12.66 20.40 -4.79
N CYS A 214 -11.80 19.39 -5.07
CA CYS A 214 -10.41 19.65 -5.43
C CYS A 214 -10.33 20.48 -6.72
N ARG A 215 -11.16 20.20 -7.72
CA ARG A 215 -11.20 20.99 -8.98
C ARG A 215 -11.72 22.41 -8.73
N GLU A 216 -12.80 22.56 -7.96
CA GLU A 216 -13.41 23.85 -7.62
C GLU A 216 -12.42 24.76 -6.88
N LYS A 217 -11.68 24.22 -5.92
CA LYS A 217 -10.79 24.98 -5.02
C LYS A 217 -9.33 25.01 -5.48
N ASP A 218 -9.02 24.41 -6.64
CA ASP A 218 -7.67 24.25 -7.15
C ASP A 218 -6.72 23.59 -6.11
N LEU A 219 -7.18 22.46 -5.54
CA LEU A 219 -6.43 21.62 -4.65
C LEU A 219 -5.88 20.42 -5.41
N LEU A 220 -4.70 19.94 -5.08
CA LEU A 220 -4.23 18.66 -5.60
C LEU A 220 -4.96 17.50 -4.92
N LEU A 221 -5.50 16.58 -5.72
CA LEU A 221 -6.04 15.31 -5.26
C LEU A 221 -4.92 14.27 -5.23
N ILE A 222 -4.50 13.86 -4.03
CA ILE A 222 -3.47 12.84 -3.81
C ILE A 222 -4.14 11.53 -3.42
N ILE A 223 -3.96 10.48 -4.21
CA ILE A 223 -4.43 9.14 -3.89
C ILE A 223 -3.24 8.26 -3.46
N ASP A 224 -3.29 7.81 -2.22
CA ASP A 224 -2.33 6.84 -1.67
C ASP A 224 -2.72 5.42 -2.10
N GLU A 225 -2.04 4.94 -3.13
CA GLU A 225 -2.19 3.58 -3.68
C GLU A 225 -1.09 2.62 -3.18
N VAL A 226 -0.42 2.96 -2.09
CA VAL A 226 0.65 2.14 -1.51
C VAL A 226 0.16 0.74 -1.16
N GLN A 227 -1.08 0.61 -0.68
CA GLN A 227 -1.67 -0.70 -0.37
C GLN A 227 -2.73 -1.16 -1.37
N THR A 228 -3.48 -0.26 -1.98
CA THR A 228 -4.58 -0.55 -2.92
C THR A 228 -4.13 -0.81 -4.34
N GLY A 229 -2.95 -0.29 -4.71
CA GLY A 229 -2.42 -0.37 -6.07
C GLY A 229 -1.84 -1.74 -6.45
N ILE A 230 -1.31 -1.77 -7.65
CA ILE A 230 -0.62 -2.93 -8.24
C ILE A 230 -1.47 -4.20 -8.19
N GLY A 231 -2.71 -4.05 -8.69
CA GLY A 231 -3.64 -5.16 -8.88
C GLY A 231 -4.39 -5.62 -7.62
N ARG A 232 -4.05 -5.13 -6.44
CA ARG A 232 -4.58 -5.60 -5.15
C ARG A 232 -6.11 -5.60 -5.08
N THR A 233 -6.75 -4.56 -5.63
CA THR A 233 -8.20 -4.38 -5.63
C THR A 233 -8.89 -4.98 -6.87
N GLY A 234 -8.12 -5.61 -7.78
CA GLY A 234 -8.63 -6.18 -9.03
C GLY A 234 -8.66 -5.19 -10.21
N SER A 235 -8.09 -4.01 -10.05
CA SER A 235 -7.62 -3.11 -11.11
C SER A 235 -6.16 -2.78 -10.82
N LEU A 236 -5.41 -2.28 -11.81
CA LEU A 236 -4.00 -1.96 -11.56
C LEU A 236 -3.87 -0.91 -10.46
N PHE A 237 -4.76 0.10 -10.46
CA PHE A 237 -4.93 1.10 -9.41
C PHE A 237 -6.40 1.20 -9.01
N ALA A 238 -6.68 1.36 -7.72
CA ALA A 238 -8.05 1.44 -7.22
C ALA A 238 -8.80 2.66 -7.79
N PHE A 239 -8.13 3.80 -7.98
CA PHE A 239 -8.76 5.01 -8.51
C PHE A 239 -9.44 4.78 -9.87
N GLN A 240 -8.98 3.80 -10.67
CA GLN A 240 -9.59 3.44 -11.94
C GLN A 240 -11.01 2.87 -11.76
N GLN A 241 -11.27 2.14 -10.66
CA GLN A 241 -12.60 1.62 -10.34
C GLN A 241 -13.55 2.71 -9.85
N TYR A 242 -13.01 3.76 -9.20
CA TYR A 242 -13.77 4.92 -8.79
C TYR A 242 -14.04 5.90 -9.95
N GLY A 243 -13.35 5.72 -11.08
CA GLY A 243 -13.49 6.58 -12.26
C GLY A 243 -13.08 8.03 -11.99
N ILE A 244 -12.13 8.27 -11.09
CA ILE A 244 -11.56 9.59 -10.78
C ILE A 244 -10.23 9.81 -11.50
N ARG A 245 -9.81 11.07 -11.58
CA ARG A 245 -8.51 11.45 -12.13
C ARG A 245 -7.68 12.19 -11.08
N PRO A 246 -6.86 11.47 -10.28
CA PRO A 246 -5.98 12.11 -9.30
C PRO A 246 -4.90 12.99 -9.97
N ASP A 247 -4.40 13.98 -9.23
CA ASP A 247 -3.24 14.77 -9.64
C ASP A 247 -1.93 14.10 -9.22
N VAL A 248 -1.95 13.38 -8.11
CA VAL A 248 -0.80 12.63 -7.60
C VAL A 248 -1.23 11.24 -7.14
N VAL A 249 -0.47 10.23 -7.54
CA VAL A 249 -0.63 8.83 -7.08
C VAL A 249 0.67 8.39 -6.43
N THR A 250 0.60 7.94 -5.18
CA THR A 250 1.73 7.31 -4.50
C THR A 250 1.61 5.81 -4.51
N MET A 251 2.72 5.10 -4.65
CA MET A 251 2.74 3.65 -4.73
C MET A 251 4.03 3.08 -4.13
N ALA A 252 3.95 1.83 -3.66
CA ALA A 252 5.08 1.04 -3.16
C ALA A 252 4.68 -0.44 -3.08
N LYS A 253 5.06 -1.14 -2.03
CA LYS A 253 4.64 -2.52 -1.70
C LYS A 253 4.65 -3.45 -2.91
N GLY A 254 3.46 -3.77 -3.44
CA GLY A 254 3.30 -4.65 -4.60
C GLY A 254 4.10 -4.23 -5.83
N LEU A 255 4.45 -2.94 -5.99
CA LEU A 255 5.25 -2.46 -7.11
C LEU A 255 6.60 -3.19 -7.24
N GLY A 256 7.24 -3.52 -6.12
CA GLY A 256 8.51 -4.24 -6.11
C GLY A 256 8.39 -5.76 -6.09
N GLY A 257 7.19 -6.30 -5.79
CA GLY A 257 6.97 -7.75 -5.70
C GLY A 257 7.84 -8.48 -4.66
N GLY A 258 8.40 -7.75 -3.70
CA GLY A 258 9.28 -8.27 -2.63
C GLY A 258 10.49 -7.36 -2.35
N VAL A 259 10.92 -6.56 -3.31
CA VAL A 259 12.04 -5.61 -3.13
C VAL A 259 11.52 -4.20 -2.78
N PRO A 260 12.31 -3.39 -2.04
CA PRO A 260 11.91 -2.04 -1.62
C PRO A 260 11.94 -1.07 -2.79
N ILE A 261 10.78 -0.54 -3.16
CA ILE A 261 10.60 0.54 -4.12
C ILE A 261 9.37 1.36 -3.74
N GLY A 262 9.44 2.66 -3.96
CA GLY A 262 8.32 3.56 -3.93
C GLY A 262 8.29 4.43 -5.19
N ALA A 263 7.15 5.01 -5.51
CA ALA A 263 7.02 5.94 -6.61
C ALA A 263 5.93 6.98 -6.33
N VAL A 264 6.15 8.19 -6.85
CA VAL A 264 5.18 9.27 -6.93
C VAL A 264 4.95 9.55 -8.42
N LEU A 265 3.74 9.31 -8.89
CA LEU A 265 3.33 9.74 -10.22
C LEU A 265 2.56 11.04 -10.07
N ALA A 266 3.08 12.10 -10.67
CA ALA A 266 2.42 13.40 -10.78
C ALA A 266 1.81 13.53 -12.17
N ALA A 267 0.53 13.89 -12.25
CA ALA A 267 -0.17 14.13 -13.50
C ALA A 267 0.38 15.38 -14.24
N ASP A 268 -0.06 15.58 -15.47
CA ASP A 268 0.34 16.72 -16.30
C ASP A 268 0.16 18.09 -15.62
N THR A 269 -0.82 18.22 -14.72
CA THR A 269 -1.08 19.44 -13.94
C THR A 269 0.08 19.85 -13.04
N CYS A 270 0.86 18.89 -12.52
CA CYS A 270 1.90 19.15 -11.51
C CYS A 270 3.23 18.40 -11.73
N CYS A 271 3.38 17.66 -12.83
CA CYS A 271 4.55 16.80 -13.08
C CYS A 271 5.89 17.57 -13.30
N ASN A 272 5.86 18.88 -13.44
CA ASN A 272 7.05 19.71 -13.60
C ASN A 272 7.38 20.56 -12.36
N VAL A 273 6.66 20.37 -11.25
CA VAL A 273 6.81 21.16 -10.02
C VAL A 273 8.14 20.86 -9.30
N LEU A 274 8.49 19.56 -9.19
CA LEU A 274 9.76 19.18 -8.60
C LEU A 274 10.87 19.25 -9.65
N THR A 275 11.81 20.18 -9.43
CA THR A 275 12.95 20.46 -10.31
C THR A 275 14.28 20.04 -9.66
N PRO A 276 15.40 19.99 -10.38
CA PRO A 276 16.71 19.67 -9.78
C PRO A 276 17.00 20.50 -8.53
N GLY A 277 17.40 19.81 -7.45
CA GLY A 277 17.68 20.43 -6.15
C GLY A 277 16.49 20.54 -5.19
N THR A 278 15.25 20.33 -5.63
CA THR A 278 14.05 20.45 -4.76
C THR A 278 13.71 19.16 -4.02
N HIS A 279 13.99 18.01 -4.62
CA HIS A 279 13.82 16.70 -4.01
C HIS A 279 14.79 15.68 -4.63
N ALA A 280 15.25 14.71 -3.82
CA ALA A 280 16.19 13.68 -4.28
C ALA A 280 16.13 12.43 -3.39
N THR A 281 16.71 11.34 -3.88
CA THR A 281 16.95 10.10 -3.15
C THR A 281 18.19 9.41 -3.74
N THR A 282 18.95 8.73 -2.89
CA THR A 282 20.13 7.98 -3.33
C THR A 282 19.73 6.72 -4.08
N PHE A 283 18.80 5.92 -3.56
CA PHE A 283 18.46 4.59 -4.05
C PHE A 283 17.14 4.51 -4.83
N GLY A 284 16.31 5.55 -4.81
CA GLY A 284 15.03 5.52 -5.54
C GLY A 284 15.24 5.32 -7.03
N GLY A 285 14.58 4.32 -7.61
CA GLY A 285 14.72 4.00 -9.03
C GLY A 285 15.99 3.24 -9.40
N THR A 286 16.70 2.65 -8.42
CA THR A 286 17.91 1.84 -8.70
C THR A 286 17.60 0.70 -9.70
N PRO A 287 18.48 0.42 -10.68
CA PRO A 287 18.20 -0.53 -11.77
C PRO A 287 17.65 -1.88 -11.34
N MET A 288 18.22 -2.46 -10.27
CA MET A 288 17.83 -3.79 -9.79
C MET A 288 16.36 -3.83 -9.32
N VAL A 289 15.90 -2.82 -8.55
CA VAL A 289 14.51 -2.79 -8.08
C VAL A 289 13.54 -2.41 -9.20
N CYS A 290 14.00 -1.60 -10.17
CA CYS A 290 13.22 -1.28 -11.36
C CYS A 290 13.06 -2.48 -12.30
N ALA A 291 14.05 -3.37 -12.39
CA ALA A 291 13.90 -4.62 -13.13
C ALA A 291 12.81 -5.52 -12.53
N ALA A 292 12.77 -5.64 -11.19
CA ALA A 292 11.70 -6.33 -10.49
C ALA A 292 10.33 -5.66 -10.72
N ALA A 293 10.26 -4.33 -10.62
CA ALA A 293 9.03 -3.58 -10.83
C ALA A 293 8.52 -3.70 -12.29
N ASN A 294 9.40 -3.71 -13.28
CA ASN A 294 9.03 -3.99 -14.68
C ASN A 294 8.39 -5.37 -14.82
N ALA A 295 8.99 -6.38 -14.22
CA ALA A 295 8.47 -7.76 -14.24
C ALA A 295 7.10 -7.86 -13.56
N VAL A 296 6.90 -7.15 -12.44
CA VAL A 296 5.60 -7.06 -11.78
C VAL A 296 4.55 -6.41 -12.70
N LEU A 297 4.85 -5.23 -13.26
CA LEU A 297 3.90 -4.47 -14.06
C LEU A 297 3.50 -5.18 -15.36
N ASP A 298 4.39 -5.96 -15.95
CA ASP A 298 4.10 -6.77 -17.14
C ASP A 298 3.13 -7.91 -16.84
N ASN A 299 3.18 -8.48 -15.64
CA ASN A 299 2.33 -9.58 -15.25
C ASN A 299 1.01 -9.12 -14.60
N VAL A 300 1.11 -8.24 -13.58
CA VAL A 300 -0.09 -7.74 -12.88
C VAL A 300 -0.93 -6.82 -13.75
N GLY A 301 -0.32 -6.12 -14.69
CA GLY A 301 -1.02 -5.22 -15.61
C GLY A 301 -1.83 -5.91 -16.73
N ASP A 302 -1.88 -7.24 -16.78
CA ASP A 302 -2.71 -7.99 -17.71
C ASP A 302 -4.20 -7.93 -17.26
N PRO A 303 -5.14 -7.51 -18.13
CA PRO A 303 -6.56 -7.46 -17.79
C PRO A 303 -7.15 -8.81 -17.34
N LYS A 304 -6.66 -9.94 -17.87
CA LYS A 304 -7.08 -11.29 -17.44
C LYS A 304 -6.65 -11.57 -16.01
N PHE A 305 -5.40 -11.26 -15.69
CA PHE A 305 -4.88 -11.39 -14.32
C PHE A 305 -5.68 -10.55 -13.32
N LEU A 306 -5.98 -9.30 -13.65
CA LEU A 306 -6.79 -8.42 -12.81
C LEU A 306 -8.22 -8.93 -12.64
N HIS A 307 -8.82 -9.48 -13.68
CA HIS A 307 -10.14 -10.11 -13.61
C HIS A 307 -10.13 -11.33 -12.67
N GLU A 308 -9.11 -12.19 -12.76
CA GLU A 308 -8.94 -13.32 -11.84
C GLU A 308 -8.79 -12.88 -10.38
N VAL A 309 -8.07 -11.77 -10.12
CA VAL A 309 -7.96 -11.19 -8.76
C VAL A 309 -9.34 -10.82 -8.21
N LYS A 310 -10.21 -10.19 -9.03
CA LYS A 310 -11.60 -9.90 -8.63
C LYS A 310 -12.37 -11.18 -8.32
N GLN A 311 -12.30 -12.16 -9.19
CA GLN A 311 -13.00 -13.44 -9.00
C GLN A 311 -12.54 -14.17 -7.74
N LYS A 312 -11.23 -14.20 -7.47
CA LYS A 312 -10.66 -14.80 -6.25
C LYS A 312 -11.12 -14.06 -5.00
N GLY A 313 -11.17 -12.72 -5.04
CA GLY A 313 -11.67 -11.89 -3.95
C GLY A 313 -13.13 -12.20 -3.61
N GLU A 314 -14.01 -12.21 -4.61
CA GLU A 314 -15.43 -12.56 -4.44
C GLU A 314 -15.61 -14.01 -3.96
N TYR A 315 -14.81 -14.94 -4.48
CA TYR A 315 -14.82 -16.33 -4.05
C TYR A 315 -14.49 -16.48 -2.57
N LEU A 316 -13.40 -15.84 -2.11
CA LEU A 316 -13.01 -15.83 -0.69
C LEU A 316 -14.06 -15.15 0.19
N LYS A 317 -14.56 -14.00 -0.21
CA LYS A 317 -15.57 -13.25 0.52
C LYS A 317 -16.85 -14.07 0.72
N ASN A 318 -17.40 -14.62 -0.38
CA ASN A 318 -18.62 -15.41 -0.35
C ASN A 318 -18.41 -16.73 0.41
N GLY A 319 -17.26 -17.39 0.24
CA GLY A 319 -16.92 -18.61 0.97
C GLY A 319 -16.83 -18.38 2.48
N ILE A 320 -16.22 -17.30 2.93
CA ILE A 320 -16.14 -16.94 4.36
C ILE A 320 -17.55 -16.64 4.92
N LEU A 321 -18.38 -15.89 4.21
CA LEU A 321 -19.75 -15.60 4.62
C LEU A 321 -20.63 -16.87 4.67
N ALA A 322 -20.44 -17.79 3.72
CA ALA A 322 -21.17 -19.05 3.65
C ALA A 322 -20.84 -20.03 4.81
N LEU A 323 -19.77 -19.77 5.59
CA LEU A 323 -19.48 -20.56 6.80
C LEU A 323 -20.57 -20.40 7.88
N GLY A 324 -21.37 -19.35 7.83
CA GLY A 324 -22.50 -19.11 8.76
C GLY A 324 -22.08 -19.03 10.22
N LYS A 325 -20.89 -18.52 10.51
CA LYS A 325 -20.37 -18.41 11.88
C LYS A 325 -20.85 -17.13 12.53
N ASP A 326 -21.49 -17.22 13.67
CA ASP A 326 -21.98 -16.06 14.44
C ASP A 326 -20.89 -15.06 14.82
N SER A 327 -19.64 -15.53 14.89
CA SER A 327 -18.46 -14.69 15.17
C SER A 327 -18.01 -13.83 13.97
N ILE A 328 -18.58 -14.04 12.79
CA ILE A 328 -18.29 -13.28 11.56
C ILE A 328 -19.45 -12.36 11.25
N HIS A 329 -19.29 -11.06 11.52
CA HIS A 329 -20.31 -10.06 11.28
C HIS A 329 -20.34 -9.56 9.81
N GLY A 330 -19.34 -9.94 9.00
CA GLY A 330 -19.27 -9.61 7.59
C GLY A 330 -17.85 -9.71 7.03
N VAL A 331 -17.73 -9.51 5.72
CA VAL A 331 -16.46 -9.38 5.01
C VAL A 331 -16.53 -8.13 4.14
N ARG A 332 -15.59 -7.22 4.30
CA ARG A 332 -15.49 -5.99 3.52
C ARG A 332 -14.16 -5.89 2.79
N GLY A 333 -14.08 -5.00 1.81
CA GLY A 333 -12.87 -4.77 1.02
C GLY A 333 -13.12 -4.90 -0.48
N MET A 334 -12.04 -4.88 -1.27
CA MET A 334 -12.07 -4.93 -2.73
C MET A 334 -10.98 -5.90 -3.25
N GLY A 335 -11.33 -6.74 -4.22
CA GLY A 335 -10.40 -7.73 -4.77
C GLY A 335 -9.82 -8.64 -3.69
N LEU A 336 -8.50 -8.75 -3.64
CA LEU A 336 -7.77 -9.51 -2.61
C LEU A 336 -7.24 -8.62 -1.45
N MET A 337 -7.93 -7.55 -1.15
CA MET A 337 -7.77 -6.74 0.06
C MET A 337 -9.05 -6.87 0.88
N LEU A 338 -9.12 -7.85 1.76
CA LEU A 338 -10.33 -8.20 2.51
C LEU A 338 -10.12 -8.07 4.02
N GLY A 339 -11.20 -7.73 4.73
CA GLY A 339 -11.27 -7.72 6.18
C GLY A 339 -12.44 -8.55 6.66
N ILE A 340 -12.18 -9.60 7.43
CA ILE A 340 -13.22 -10.35 8.14
C ILE A 340 -13.56 -9.56 9.40
N ILE A 341 -14.82 -9.20 9.55
CA ILE A 341 -15.31 -8.38 10.64
C ILE A 341 -15.76 -9.29 11.78
N VAL A 342 -15.17 -9.09 12.93
CA VAL A 342 -15.45 -9.81 14.18
C VAL A 342 -15.80 -8.82 15.28
N ASP A 343 -16.09 -9.31 16.49
CA ASP A 343 -16.31 -8.46 17.66
C ASP A 343 -15.12 -7.52 17.91
N GLU A 344 -15.41 -6.29 18.32
CA GLU A 344 -14.38 -5.31 18.66
C GLU A 344 -13.44 -5.85 19.75
N GLY A 345 -12.14 -5.72 19.50
CA GLY A 345 -11.09 -6.22 20.38
C GLY A 345 -10.80 -7.73 20.27
N LYS A 346 -11.58 -8.51 19.52
CA LYS A 346 -11.36 -9.96 19.34
C LYS A 346 -10.49 -10.33 18.14
N HIS A 347 -10.28 -9.41 17.19
CA HIS A 347 -9.58 -9.65 15.93
C HIS A 347 -8.17 -10.24 16.12
N SER A 348 -7.43 -9.84 17.15
CA SER A 348 -6.10 -10.40 17.44
C SER A 348 -6.17 -11.88 17.87
N ALA A 349 -7.16 -12.27 18.69
CA ALA A 349 -7.35 -13.66 19.07
C ALA A 349 -7.68 -14.55 17.87
N TYR A 350 -8.51 -14.05 16.95
CA TYR A 350 -8.83 -14.76 15.71
C TYR A 350 -7.63 -14.87 14.77
N ALA A 351 -6.83 -13.81 14.62
CA ALA A 351 -5.60 -13.87 13.82
C ALA A 351 -4.61 -14.89 14.38
N ASN A 352 -4.43 -14.94 15.70
CA ASN A 352 -3.57 -15.94 16.36
C ASN A 352 -4.07 -17.36 16.12
N LYS A 353 -5.38 -17.60 16.24
CA LYS A 353 -5.99 -18.92 15.96
C LYS A 353 -5.77 -19.36 14.50
N LEU A 354 -5.87 -18.44 13.54
CA LEU A 354 -5.53 -18.72 12.14
C LEU A 354 -4.07 -19.14 11.99
N ILE A 355 -3.16 -18.44 12.66
CA ILE A 355 -1.71 -18.75 12.65
C ILE A 355 -1.43 -20.13 13.23
N GLU A 356 -2.06 -20.48 14.35
CA GLU A 356 -1.98 -21.82 14.93
C GLU A 356 -2.42 -22.91 13.95
N ASN A 357 -3.45 -22.63 13.15
CA ASN A 357 -3.96 -23.50 12.10
C ASN A 357 -3.19 -23.42 10.77
N GLY A 358 -2.02 -22.74 10.75
CA GLY A 358 -1.16 -22.67 9.58
C GLY A 358 -1.65 -21.67 8.50
N VAL A 359 -2.28 -20.57 8.92
CA VAL A 359 -2.68 -19.47 8.05
C VAL A 359 -2.12 -18.16 8.61
N LEU A 360 -1.25 -17.47 7.88
CA LEU A 360 -0.72 -16.19 8.29
C LEU A 360 -1.72 -15.09 7.92
N ALA A 361 -2.36 -14.51 8.89
CA ALA A 361 -3.25 -13.35 8.74
C ALA A 361 -2.85 -12.24 9.71
N ILE A 362 -3.22 -11.02 9.43
CA ILE A 362 -2.88 -9.85 10.24
C ILE A 362 -4.15 -9.08 10.63
N THR A 363 -4.02 -8.19 11.58
CA THR A 363 -5.15 -7.39 12.06
C THR A 363 -5.18 -6.00 11.41
N ALA A 364 -6.36 -5.36 11.42
CA ALA A 364 -6.52 -3.96 11.05
C ALA A 364 -7.66 -3.30 11.84
N GLY A 365 -7.50 -2.02 12.14
CA GLY A 365 -8.50 -1.26 12.91
C GLY A 365 -8.80 -1.89 14.26
N LYS A 366 -10.08 -1.87 14.65
CA LYS A 366 -10.54 -2.35 15.95
C LYS A 366 -11.15 -3.76 15.92
N ASN A 367 -11.56 -4.25 14.74
CA ASN A 367 -12.38 -5.45 14.61
C ASN A 367 -12.16 -6.23 13.31
N ALA A 368 -11.11 -5.97 12.54
CA ALA A 368 -10.87 -6.68 11.28
C ALA A 368 -9.68 -7.65 11.37
N VAL A 369 -9.89 -8.89 10.91
CA VAL A 369 -8.81 -9.78 10.50
C VAL A 369 -8.57 -9.54 9.04
N ARG A 370 -7.40 -8.98 8.70
CA ARG A 370 -7.06 -8.53 7.34
C ARG A 370 -6.40 -9.63 6.54
N LEU A 371 -6.92 -9.84 5.34
CA LEU A 371 -6.41 -10.80 4.37
C LEU A 371 -5.84 -10.05 3.16
N LEU A 372 -4.56 -10.26 2.90
CA LEU A 372 -3.80 -9.71 1.78
C LEU A 372 -2.98 -10.82 1.11
N PRO A 373 -3.59 -11.91 0.61
CA PRO A 373 -2.82 -13.00 0.02
C PRO A 373 -2.00 -12.52 -1.19
N PRO A 374 -0.95 -13.25 -1.61
CA PRO A 374 -0.41 -13.10 -2.94
C PRO A 374 -1.52 -13.17 -3.99
N LEU A 375 -1.46 -12.33 -5.04
CA LEU A 375 -2.51 -12.29 -6.07
C LEU A 375 -2.57 -13.59 -6.90
N VAL A 376 -1.51 -14.37 -6.83
CA VAL A 376 -1.38 -15.69 -7.46
C VAL A 376 -1.97 -16.83 -6.64
N ILE A 377 -2.54 -16.57 -5.44
CA ILE A 377 -3.17 -17.62 -4.61
C ILE A 377 -4.13 -18.48 -5.45
N SER A 378 -4.04 -19.80 -5.30
CA SER A 378 -4.94 -20.73 -6.02
C SER A 378 -6.29 -20.86 -5.32
N LYS A 379 -7.31 -21.38 -6.07
CA LYS A 379 -8.62 -21.67 -5.48
C LYS A 379 -8.54 -22.76 -4.41
N ASP A 380 -7.64 -23.74 -4.56
CA ASP A 380 -7.46 -24.82 -3.60
C ASP A 380 -6.84 -24.31 -2.29
N GLU A 381 -5.83 -23.42 -2.39
CA GLU A 381 -5.27 -22.73 -1.22
C GLU A 381 -6.33 -21.89 -0.52
N ALA A 382 -7.15 -21.15 -1.29
CA ALA A 382 -8.26 -20.35 -0.77
C ALA A 382 -9.31 -21.20 -0.06
N LEU A 383 -9.70 -22.36 -0.64
CA LEU A 383 -10.59 -23.33 0.00
C LEU A 383 -10.00 -23.87 1.31
N SER A 384 -8.74 -24.25 1.28
CA SER A 384 -8.02 -24.75 2.48
C SER A 384 -8.00 -23.71 3.60
N VAL A 385 -7.94 -22.42 3.25
CA VAL A 385 -8.03 -21.31 4.22
C VAL A 385 -9.44 -21.24 4.83
N MET A 386 -10.48 -21.27 4.00
CA MET A 386 -11.87 -21.19 4.47
C MET A 386 -12.19 -22.27 5.49
N ALA A 387 -11.70 -23.49 5.29
CA ALA A 387 -11.88 -24.59 6.25
C ALA A 387 -11.20 -24.34 7.60
N LYS A 388 -10.24 -23.41 7.69
CA LYS A 388 -9.48 -23.07 8.89
C LYS A 388 -9.96 -21.77 9.56
N VAL A 389 -10.85 -21.03 8.90
CA VAL A 389 -11.46 -19.83 9.48
C VAL A 389 -12.51 -20.25 10.49
N PHE A 390 -12.19 -20.10 11.79
CA PHE A 390 -13.09 -20.29 12.95
C PHE A 390 -13.69 -21.68 13.09
#